data_5b0cb3705b9c9f8f2ffeaaf1b94e2fd1
#
_entry.id   5b0cb3705b9c9f8f2ffeaaf1b94e2fd1
#
_cell.length_a   1.000
_cell.length_b   1.000
_cell.length_c   1.000
_cell.angle_alpha   90.00
_cell.angle_beta   90.00
_cell.angle_gamma   90.00
#
_symmetry.space_group_name_H-M   'P 1'
#
loop_
_entity.id
_entity.type
_entity.pdbx_description
1 polymer ?
#
loop_
_entity_poly.entity_id
_entity_poly.type
_entity_poly.pdbx_seq_one_letter_code
_entity_poly.pdbx_strand_id
1 'polypeptide(L)'
;MRKFSIFFASLMFVSIALVAQEKISFTDLVTIDFNHLAKSKAKIQNNDKEYAIAFDQLKNNAEKALRFKPVTVMSKTDLPPSGDKHDYMSIAPYWWPNPNTANGIPYVRRDGEINPEVKNFTDKVVLPGLSASIYHLSLAYYFTGNEAYADHAAKLIRVWFLDTATRMNPNLKYAQSVKGVTDGRAEGVIDTRHFMHIMDGIQLLQASKNWTGKDQSGMEGWVKDFIQWLGNSKIGKEEMNAPNNHGVWYDAQLLAYAGFMKDTNLIKTIYTRVLNRLDQEMDAQGSFPLEMKRTTSLHYSVFILNAYSSLATRFQQLGLDLWQTKTASGKSLKIGFDFVLPYLLKKQQWTGPQINAFKEAEAIPLLNKALTQYGCTGCTDEIKRLAGAAYPSLLMKLL
;
A
#
# COMPACT_ATOMS: atom_id res chain seq x y z
N MET A 1 79.86 1.25 -3.66
CA MET A 1 78.65 2.07 -3.54
C MET A 1 77.43 1.22 -3.81
N ARG A 2 76.78 0.79 -2.70
CA ARG A 2 75.55 -0.07 -2.77
C ARG A 2 74.35 0.84 -2.65
N LYS A 3 73.46 0.86 -3.69
CA LYS A 3 72.19 1.57 -3.66
C LYS A 3 71.16 0.70 -2.94
N PHE A 4 70.60 1.20 -1.84
CA PHE A 4 69.44 0.66 -1.15
C PHE A 4 68.16 1.19 -1.81
N SER A 5 67.33 0.34 -2.40
CA SER A 5 65.97 0.67 -2.87
C SER A 5 65.01 0.37 -1.72
N ILE A 6 64.32 1.39 -1.24
CA ILE A 6 63.26 1.28 -0.25
C ILE A 6 61.95 1.04 -1.02
N PHE A 7 61.33 -0.14 -0.84
CA PHE A 7 59.97 -0.47 -1.30
C PHE A 7 58.97 0.07 -0.28
N PHE A 8 58.18 1.04 -0.67
CA PHE A 8 57.01 1.48 0.09
C PHE A 8 55.85 0.55 -0.25
N ALA A 9 55.48 -0.33 0.69
CA ALA A 9 54.27 -1.11 0.62
C ALA A 9 53.11 -0.25 1.12
N SER A 10 52.25 0.17 0.21
CA SER A 10 51.01 0.86 0.51
C SER A 10 49.99 -0.16 1.05
N LEU A 11 49.72 -0.15 2.36
CA LEU A 11 48.61 -0.90 2.96
C LEU A 11 47.32 -0.17 2.64
N MET A 12 46.54 -0.71 1.69
CA MET A 12 45.12 -0.34 1.52
C MET A 12 44.32 -0.91 2.71
N PHE A 13 43.93 -0.03 3.63
CA PHE A 13 42.89 -0.37 4.61
C PHE A 13 41.55 -0.43 3.90
N VAL A 14 41.07 -1.64 3.61
CA VAL A 14 39.70 -1.89 3.26
C VAL A 14 38.86 -1.76 4.53
N SER A 15 38.22 -0.61 4.70
CA SER A 15 37.22 -0.41 5.75
C SER A 15 36.00 -1.26 5.40
N ILE A 16 35.94 -2.47 5.96
CA ILE A 16 34.69 -3.25 6.00
C ILE A 16 33.78 -2.50 6.97
N ALA A 17 32.85 -1.70 6.43
CA ALA A 17 31.77 -1.18 7.23
C ALA A 17 30.96 -2.39 7.75
N LEU A 18 31.11 -2.72 9.02
CA LEU A 18 30.17 -3.58 9.72
C LEU A 18 28.82 -2.89 9.68
N VAL A 19 27.95 -3.29 8.77
CA VAL A 19 26.52 -3.00 8.88
C VAL A 19 26.08 -3.71 10.16
N ALA A 20 25.88 -2.93 11.23
CA ALA A 20 25.32 -3.43 12.46
C ALA A 20 24.04 -4.19 12.09
N GLN A 21 23.95 -5.45 12.47
CA GLN A 21 22.81 -6.30 12.22
C GLN A 21 21.67 -5.77 13.10
N GLU A 22 20.90 -4.80 12.58
CA GLU A 22 19.76 -4.25 13.29
C GLU A 22 18.80 -5.39 13.65
N LYS A 23 18.50 -5.49 14.94
CA LYS A 23 17.61 -6.50 15.48
C LYS A 23 16.19 -6.10 15.10
N ILE A 24 15.58 -6.81 14.13
CA ILE A 24 14.18 -6.60 13.76
C ILE A 24 13.31 -6.89 14.98
N SER A 25 12.56 -5.87 15.40
CA SER A 25 11.54 -5.98 16.44
C SER A 25 10.18 -6.19 15.77
N PHE A 26 9.43 -7.20 16.20
CA PHE A 26 8.06 -7.42 15.75
C PHE A 26 7.10 -6.86 16.79
N THR A 27 6.28 -5.92 16.34
CA THR A 27 5.00 -5.61 16.97
C THR A 27 3.95 -6.53 16.35
N ASP A 28 2.84 -6.76 17.03
CA ASP A 28 1.77 -7.60 16.48
C ASP A 28 1.04 -6.93 15.30
N LEU A 29 1.29 -5.65 15.06
CA LEU A 29 0.70 -4.84 13.99
C LEU A 29 1.75 -4.33 13.03
N VAL A 30 1.56 -4.56 11.73
CA VAL A 30 2.55 -4.26 10.67
C VAL A 30 2.46 -2.84 10.14
N THR A 31 1.25 -2.25 10.10
CA THR A 31 1.03 -0.88 9.59
C THR A 31 0.64 0.11 10.64
N ILE A 32 0.18 -0.36 11.77
CA ILE A 32 -0.35 0.46 12.85
C ILE A 32 0.67 0.49 13.99
N ASP A 33 0.98 1.70 14.46
CA ASP A 33 1.76 1.86 15.67
C ASP A 33 0.89 1.49 16.89
N PHE A 34 1.12 0.29 17.43
CA PHE A 34 0.38 -0.21 18.59
C PHE A 34 0.53 0.69 19.81
N ASN A 35 1.71 1.30 20.01
CA ASN A 35 1.92 2.24 21.10
C ASN A 35 1.08 3.50 20.91
N HIS A 36 0.94 3.98 19.66
CA HIS A 36 0.07 5.10 19.35
C HIS A 36 -1.41 4.74 19.54
N LEU A 37 -1.84 3.55 19.10
CA LEU A 37 -3.21 3.06 19.33
C LEU A 37 -3.55 2.99 20.82
N ALA A 38 -2.64 2.47 21.65
CA ALA A 38 -2.84 2.38 23.10
C ALA A 38 -2.95 3.79 23.74
N LYS A 39 -2.08 4.73 23.33
CA LYS A 39 -2.15 6.13 23.76
C LYS A 39 -3.46 6.79 23.31
N SER A 40 -3.88 6.55 22.06
CA SER A 40 -5.15 7.05 21.53
C SER A 40 -6.34 6.52 22.32
N LYS A 41 -6.33 5.23 22.68
CA LYS A 41 -7.37 4.62 23.52
C LYS A 41 -7.43 5.28 24.92
N ALA A 42 -6.30 5.51 25.56
CA ALA A 42 -6.23 6.22 26.82
C ALA A 42 -6.76 7.67 26.72
N LYS A 43 -6.43 8.39 25.64
CA LYS A 43 -6.95 9.74 25.37
C LYS A 43 -8.47 9.75 25.23
N ILE A 44 -9.04 8.78 24.50
CA ILE A 44 -10.49 8.62 24.35
C ILE A 44 -11.13 8.37 25.71
N GLN A 45 -10.57 7.48 26.52
CA GLN A 45 -11.07 7.16 27.87
C GLN A 45 -11.04 8.36 28.81
N ASN A 46 -10.07 9.26 28.64
CA ASN A 46 -9.93 10.50 29.39
C ASN A 46 -10.74 11.69 28.83
N ASN A 47 -11.65 11.43 27.87
CA ASN A 47 -12.51 12.44 27.24
C ASN A 47 -11.75 13.58 26.55
N ASP A 48 -10.56 13.31 25.97
CA ASP A 48 -9.86 14.27 25.12
C ASP A 48 -10.73 14.62 23.92
N LYS A 49 -11.08 15.91 23.75
CA LYS A 49 -12.08 16.37 22.78
C LYS A 49 -11.71 16.03 21.34
N GLU A 50 -10.45 16.15 20.98
CA GLU A 50 -10.02 15.89 19.60
C GLU A 50 -10.06 14.39 19.28
N TYR A 51 -9.65 13.54 20.25
CA TYR A 51 -9.73 12.09 20.10
C TYR A 51 -11.17 11.58 20.17
N ALA A 52 -12.05 12.25 20.92
CA ALA A 52 -13.48 11.92 20.96
C ALA A 52 -14.14 12.12 19.59
N ILE A 53 -13.89 13.25 18.92
CA ILE A 53 -14.38 13.51 17.55
C ILE A 53 -13.89 12.42 16.60
N ALA A 54 -12.60 12.10 16.70
CA ALA A 54 -11.97 11.05 15.93
C ALA A 54 -12.65 9.69 16.16
N PHE A 55 -12.90 9.35 17.35
CA PHE A 55 -13.53 8.09 17.72
C PHE A 55 -15.01 8.02 17.28
N ASP A 56 -15.78 9.12 17.41
CA ASP A 56 -17.16 9.17 16.94
C ASP A 56 -17.28 8.93 15.44
N GLN A 57 -16.37 9.48 14.64
CA GLN A 57 -16.33 9.22 13.21
C GLN A 57 -15.95 7.75 12.93
N LEU A 58 -14.97 7.14 13.66
CA LEU A 58 -14.67 5.71 13.55
C LEU A 58 -15.93 4.88 13.81
N LYS A 59 -16.66 5.17 14.89
CA LYS A 59 -17.93 4.49 15.19
C LYS A 59 -18.92 4.62 14.03
N ASN A 60 -19.11 5.83 13.50
CA ASN A 60 -19.98 6.07 12.35
C ASN A 60 -19.56 5.27 11.12
N ASN A 61 -18.25 5.15 10.85
CA ASN A 61 -17.74 4.34 9.76
C ASN A 61 -17.96 2.84 10.02
N ALA A 62 -17.77 2.37 11.24
CA ALA A 62 -18.02 0.99 11.63
C ALA A 62 -19.50 0.63 11.56
N GLU A 63 -20.42 1.52 11.97
CA GLU A 63 -21.87 1.32 11.79
C GLU A 63 -22.30 1.21 10.31
N LYS A 64 -21.66 2.00 9.43
CA LYS A 64 -21.85 1.84 7.98
C LYS A 64 -21.28 0.52 7.51
N ALA A 65 -20.11 0.12 8.02
CA ALA A 65 -19.46 -1.13 7.65
C ALA A 65 -20.22 -2.38 8.11
N LEU A 66 -20.97 -2.34 9.21
CA LEU A 66 -21.88 -3.42 9.62
C LEU A 66 -22.96 -3.72 8.56
N ARG A 67 -23.29 -2.73 7.72
CA ARG A 67 -24.27 -2.90 6.63
C ARG A 67 -23.63 -3.36 5.32
N PHE A 68 -22.31 -3.42 5.26
CA PHE A 68 -21.61 -3.92 4.08
C PHE A 68 -21.88 -5.42 3.94
N LYS A 69 -22.54 -5.82 2.86
CA LYS A 69 -22.86 -7.21 2.62
C LYS A 69 -21.62 -8.01 2.28
N PRO A 70 -21.48 -9.25 2.74
CA PRO A 70 -20.41 -10.13 2.27
C PRO A 70 -20.41 -10.22 0.75
N VAL A 71 -19.24 -9.97 0.17
CA VAL A 71 -19.00 -10.06 -1.28
C VAL A 71 -17.98 -11.13 -1.56
N THR A 72 -18.02 -11.69 -2.76
CA THR A 72 -17.17 -12.81 -3.14
C THR A 72 -16.84 -12.74 -4.62
N VAL A 73 -15.70 -13.30 -5.01
CA VAL A 73 -15.31 -13.46 -6.42
C VAL A 73 -16.33 -14.30 -7.21
N MET A 74 -17.16 -15.11 -6.53
CA MET A 74 -18.21 -15.90 -7.17
C MET A 74 -19.38 -15.07 -7.70
N SER A 75 -19.47 -13.77 -7.32
CA SER A 75 -20.55 -12.88 -7.73
C SER A 75 -20.39 -12.33 -9.16
N LYS A 76 -19.22 -12.53 -9.79
CA LYS A 76 -18.99 -12.07 -11.17
C LYS A 76 -19.88 -12.82 -12.18
N THR A 77 -20.33 -12.11 -13.21
CA THR A 77 -21.11 -12.70 -14.32
C THR A 77 -20.22 -13.34 -15.36
N ASP A 78 -19.11 -12.68 -15.67
CA ASP A 78 -18.14 -13.15 -16.65
C ASP A 78 -17.22 -14.20 -16.03
N LEU A 79 -16.85 -15.22 -16.80
CA LEU A 79 -15.90 -16.23 -16.36
C LEU A 79 -14.47 -15.80 -16.71
N PRO A 80 -13.49 -16.01 -15.79
CA PRO A 80 -12.09 -15.94 -16.15
C PRO A 80 -11.76 -16.97 -17.24
N PRO A 81 -10.69 -16.79 -18.02
CA PRO A 81 -10.26 -17.75 -19.05
C PRO A 81 -10.02 -19.18 -18.54
N SER A 82 -9.77 -19.36 -17.24
CA SER A 82 -9.70 -20.69 -16.60
C SER A 82 -11.05 -21.41 -16.49
N GLY A 83 -12.17 -20.69 -16.58
CA GLY A 83 -13.50 -21.20 -16.25
C GLY A 83 -13.78 -21.30 -14.75
N ASP A 84 -12.80 -21.00 -13.89
CA ASP A 84 -12.94 -21.06 -12.43
C ASP A 84 -13.30 -19.67 -11.87
N LYS A 85 -14.53 -19.53 -11.36
CA LYS A 85 -14.98 -18.27 -10.73
C LYS A 85 -14.17 -17.84 -9.50
N HIS A 86 -13.44 -18.75 -8.86
CA HIS A 86 -12.56 -18.44 -7.75
C HIS A 86 -11.36 -17.57 -8.16
N ASP A 87 -10.99 -17.58 -9.45
CA ASP A 87 -9.92 -16.73 -9.95
C ASP A 87 -10.40 -15.27 -10.02
N TYR A 88 -9.59 -14.39 -9.44
CA TYR A 88 -9.80 -12.93 -9.52
C TYR A 88 -9.64 -12.47 -10.97
N MET A 89 -10.53 -11.58 -11.43
CA MET A 89 -10.40 -10.95 -12.73
C MET A 89 -10.74 -9.45 -12.70
N SER A 90 -10.04 -8.69 -13.51
CA SER A 90 -10.29 -7.27 -13.74
C SER A 90 -9.82 -6.84 -15.12
N ILE A 91 -10.24 -5.65 -15.55
CA ILE A 91 -9.78 -5.05 -16.81
C ILE A 91 -8.85 -3.86 -16.54
N ALA A 92 -7.89 -3.65 -17.43
CA ALA A 92 -6.96 -2.54 -17.37
C ALA A 92 -7.67 -1.19 -17.55
N PRO A 93 -7.51 -0.22 -16.61
CA PRO A 93 -8.35 0.98 -16.59
C PRO A 93 -8.12 1.94 -17.76
N TYR A 94 -6.92 1.93 -18.34
CA TYR A 94 -6.52 2.88 -19.40
C TYR A 94 -6.54 2.28 -20.79
N TRP A 95 -7.24 1.17 -20.98
CA TRP A 95 -7.37 0.50 -22.26
C TRP A 95 -8.80 0.57 -22.76
N TRP A 96 -8.95 0.99 -24.02
CA TRP A 96 -10.21 1.33 -24.63
C TRP A 96 -10.43 0.54 -25.91
N PRO A 97 -11.70 0.30 -26.30
CA PRO A 97 -11.98 -0.26 -27.61
C PRO A 97 -11.25 0.49 -28.72
N ASN A 98 -10.65 -0.26 -29.65
CA ASN A 98 -9.95 0.32 -30.80
C ASN A 98 -10.96 0.89 -31.80
N PRO A 99 -10.96 2.21 -32.06
CA PRO A 99 -11.91 2.83 -32.98
C PRO A 99 -11.68 2.43 -34.44
N ASN A 100 -10.52 1.87 -34.78
CA ASN A 100 -10.16 1.49 -36.13
C ASN A 100 -10.52 0.03 -36.48
N THR A 101 -11.18 -0.72 -35.59
CA THR A 101 -11.61 -2.09 -35.80
C THR A 101 -13.10 -2.25 -35.55
N ALA A 102 -13.77 -3.11 -36.34
CA ALA A 102 -15.22 -3.26 -36.28
C ALA A 102 -15.72 -3.81 -34.93
N ASN A 103 -14.90 -4.63 -34.25
CA ASN A 103 -15.22 -5.24 -32.95
C ASN A 103 -14.50 -4.56 -31.76
N GLY A 104 -13.79 -3.45 -32.00
CA GLY A 104 -13.03 -2.73 -30.97
C GLY A 104 -11.79 -3.45 -30.45
N ILE A 105 -11.39 -4.58 -31.02
CA ILE A 105 -10.24 -5.41 -30.58
C ILE A 105 -9.12 -5.36 -31.61
N PRO A 106 -7.82 -5.34 -31.17
CA PRO A 106 -7.33 -5.25 -29.80
C PRO A 106 -7.53 -3.85 -29.19
N TYR A 107 -7.77 -3.79 -27.87
CA TYR A 107 -7.88 -2.52 -27.15
C TYR A 107 -6.60 -1.69 -27.28
N VAL A 108 -6.75 -0.37 -27.24
CA VAL A 108 -5.66 0.62 -27.34
C VAL A 108 -5.53 1.42 -26.03
N ARG A 109 -4.30 1.82 -25.71
CA ARG A 109 -4.02 2.55 -24.46
C ARG A 109 -4.31 4.05 -24.60
N ARG A 110 -4.98 4.60 -23.58
CA ARG A 110 -5.19 6.04 -23.38
C ARG A 110 -4.80 6.38 -21.94
N ASP A 111 -3.56 6.82 -21.75
CA ASP A 111 -3.02 7.05 -20.40
C ASP A 111 -3.79 8.15 -19.66
N GLY A 112 -4.21 7.87 -18.41
CA GLY A 112 -4.98 8.79 -17.57
C GLY A 112 -6.48 8.85 -17.88
N GLU A 113 -6.98 8.19 -18.94
CA GLU A 113 -8.40 8.10 -19.28
C GLU A 113 -8.98 6.76 -18.82
N ILE A 114 -9.84 6.80 -17.79
CA ILE A 114 -10.42 5.57 -17.23
C ILE A 114 -11.57 5.08 -18.11
N ASN A 115 -11.45 3.87 -18.65
CA ASN A 115 -12.52 3.19 -19.36
C ASN A 115 -13.67 2.83 -18.39
N PRO A 116 -14.91 3.29 -18.64
CA PRO A 116 -16.08 2.97 -17.80
C PRO A 116 -16.35 1.47 -17.64
N GLU A 117 -15.91 0.63 -18.56
CA GLU A 117 -16.08 -0.83 -18.49
C GLU A 117 -15.45 -1.45 -17.22
N VAL A 118 -14.49 -0.79 -16.57
CA VAL A 118 -13.90 -1.25 -15.29
C VAL A 118 -14.96 -1.50 -14.22
N LYS A 119 -16.10 -0.79 -14.30
CA LYS A 119 -17.21 -0.94 -13.34
C LYS A 119 -17.95 -2.27 -13.47
N ASN A 120 -17.81 -2.98 -14.59
CA ASN A 120 -18.43 -4.25 -14.84
C ASN A 120 -17.67 -5.42 -14.18
N PHE A 121 -16.40 -5.16 -13.77
CA PHE A 121 -15.56 -6.17 -13.14
C PHE A 121 -15.68 -6.09 -11.61
N THR A 122 -16.66 -6.81 -11.08
CA THR A 122 -17.07 -6.72 -9.67
C THR A 122 -15.94 -6.99 -8.69
N ASP A 123 -15.03 -7.92 -8.98
CA ASP A 123 -13.91 -8.28 -8.11
C ASP A 123 -13.06 -7.06 -7.73
N LYS A 124 -12.71 -6.21 -8.72
CA LYS A 124 -11.95 -4.99 -8.48
C LYS A 124 -12.76 -3.91 -7.78
N VAL A 125 -14.02 -3.75 -8.20
CA VAL A 125 -14.89 -2.66 -7.72
C VAL A 125 -15.18 -2.80 -6.23
N VAL A 126 -15.29 -4.02 -5.71
CA VAL A 126 -15.65 -4.26 -4.30
C VAL A 126 -14.48 -4.17 -3.34
N LEU A 127 -13.22 -4.34 -3.81
CA LEU A 127 -12.03 -4.40 -2.95
C LEU A 127 -11.85 -3.20 -2.02
N PRO A 128 -11.99 -1.93 -2.49
CA PRO A 128 -11.84 -0.77 -1.61
C PRO A 128 -12.87 -0.78 -0.48
N GLY A 129 -14.13 -1.10 -0.80
CA GLY A 129 -15.22 -1.15 0.19
C GLY A 129 -15.06 -2.30 1.18
N LEU A 130 -14.67 -3.49 0.70
CA LEU A 130 -14.39 -4.66 1.53
C LEU A 130 -13.27 -4.37 2.53
N SER A 131 -12.14 -3.87 2.02
CA SER A 131 -10.96 -3.57 2.83
C SER A 131 -11.25 -2.48 3.87
N ALA A 132 -11.88 -1.38 3.46
CA ALA A 132 -12.26 -0.31 4.38
C ALA A 132 -13.25 -0.80 5.46
N SER A 133 -14.21 -1.66 5.09
CA SER A 133 -15.18 -2.21 6.06
C SER A 133 -14.49 -3.08 7.10
N ILE A 134 -13.66 -4.04 6.66
CA ILE A 134 -12.90 -4.91 7.58
C ILE A 134 -12.05 -4.05 8.53
N TYR A 135 -11.33 -3.06 7.98
CA TYR A 135 -10.44 -2.22 8.76
C TYR A 135 -11.16 -1.36 9.80
N HIS A 136 -12.25 -0.68 9.42
CA HIS A 136 -13.04 0.13 10.35
C HIS A 136 -13.70 -0.71 11.44
N LEU A 137 -14.20 -1.89 11.09
CA LEU A 137 -14.81 -2.82 12.06
C LEU A 137 -13.75 -3.33 13.06
N SER A 138 -12.58 -3.74 12.57
CA SER A 138 -11.48 -4.23 13.41
C SER A 138 -10.95 -3.15 14.35
N LEU A 139 -10.79 -1.91 13.86
CA LEU A 139 -10.42 -0.77 14.72
C LEU A 139 -11.51 -0.46 15.75
N ALA A 140 -12.78 -0.42 15.36
CA ALA A 140 -13.87 -0.18 16.28
C ALA A 140 -13.94 -1.26 17.36
N TYR A 141 -13.72 -2.53 17.00
CA TYR A 141 -13.57 -3.62 17.97
C TYR A 141 -12.44 -3.35 18.95
N TYR A 142 -11.25 -2.98 18.46
CA TYR A 142 -10.10 -2.68 19.33
C TYR A 142 -10.41 -1.59 20.38
N PHE A 143 -11.08 -0.52 19.95
CA PHE A 143 -11.38 0.60 20.86
C PHE A 143 -12.54 0.30 21.81
N THR A 144 -13.55 -0.44 21.36
CA THR A 144 -14.81 -0.63 22.13
C THR A 144 -14.93 -1.98 22.81
N GLY A 145 -14.25 -3.02 22.33
CA GLY A 145 -14.48 -4.41 22.74
C GLY A 145 -15.81 -4.99 22.24
N ASN A 146 -16.56 -4.29 21.37
CA ASN A 146 -17.83 -4.76 20.86
C ASN A 146 -17.64 -5.89 19.84
N GLU A 147 -17.98 -7.11 20.26
CA GLU A 147 -17.84 -8.33 19.47
C GLU A 147 -18.69 -8.35 18.18
N ALA A 148 -19.72 -7.53 18.06
CA ALA A 148 -20.50 -7.45 16.82
C ALA A 148 -19.65 -6.92 15.64
N TYR A 149 -18.73 -5.99 15.93
CA TYR A 149 -17.79 -5.51 14.92
C TYR A 149 -16.81 -6.61 14.49
N ALA A 150 -16.26 -7.34 15.45
CA ALA A 150 -15.32 -8.44 15.17
C ALA A 150 -15.99 -9.59 14.41
N ASP A 151 -17.21 -9.97 14.79
CA ASP A 151 -17.98 -11.01 14.10
C ASP A 151 -18.19 -10.67 12.63
N HIS A 152 -18.63 -9.45 12.36
CA HIS A 152 -18.88 -9.04 10.97
C HIS A 152 -17.59 -8.94 10.15
N ALA A 153 -16.51 -8.39 10.72
CA ALA A 153 -15.19 -8.35 10.08
C ALA A 153 -14.69 -9.76 9.75
N ALA A 154 -14.75 -10.69 10.72
CA ALA A 154 -14.36 -12.08 10.53
C ALA A 154 -15.19 -12.77 9.44
N LYS A 155 -16.51 -12.51 9.40
CA LYS A 155 -17.38 -13.01 8.34
C LYS A 155 -16.97 -12.52 6.96
N LEU A 156 -16.66 -11.24 6.79
CA LEU A 156 -16.19 -10.68 5.52
C LEU A 156 -14.89 -11.34 5.07
N ILE A 157 -13.95 -11.55 6.00
CA ILE A 157 -12.66 -12.21 5.72
C ILE A 157 -12.87 -13.66 5.31
N ARG A 158 -13.70 -14.43 6.05
CA ARG A 158 -13.98 -15.83 5.73
C ARG A 158 -14.54 -15.98 4.34
N VAL A 159 -15.54 -15.17 3.97
CA VAL A 159 -16.18 -15.24 2.65
C VAL A 159 -15.20 -14.96 1.53
N TRP A 160 -14.28 -13.99 1.69
CA TRP A 160 -13.35 -13.64 0.61
C TRP A 160 -12.13 -14.55 0.52
N PHE A 161 -11.63 -15.10 1.66
CA PHE A 161 -10.33 -15.78 1.70
C PHE A 161 -10.40 -17.25 2.13
N LEU A 162 -11.40 -17.68 2.92
CA LEU A 162 -11.33 -18.95 3.63
C LEU A 162 -12.40 -19.97 3.21
N ASP A 163 -13.62 -19.54 2.97
CA ASP A 163 -14.73 -20.44 2.65
C ASP A 163 -14.52 -21.07 1.28
N THR A 164 -14.43 -22.39 1.23
CA THR A 164 -14.13 -23.14 0.01
C THR A 164 -15.14 -22.91 -1.12
N ALA A 165 -16.37 -22.56 -0.80
CA ALA A 165 -17.42 -22.27 -1.80
C ALA A 165 -17.32 -20.84 -2.38
N THR A 166 -16.59 -19.92 -1.73
CA THR A 166 -16.66 -18.49 -2.09
C THR A 166 -15.30 -17.78 -2.17
N ARG A 167 -14.25 -18.39 -1.62
CA ARG A 167 -12.92 -17.76 -1.50
C ARG A 167 -12.28 -17.45 -2.84
N MET A 168 -11.51 -16.40 -2.86
CA MET A 168 -10.59 -16.09 -3.95
C MET A 168 -9.40 -17.06 -3.97
N ASN A 169 -9.04 -17.59 -5.15
CA ASN A 169 -7.78 -18.28 -5.33
C ASN A 169 -6.59 -17.31 -5.08
N PRO A 170 -5.48 -17.74 -4.44
CA PRO A 170 -4.36 -16.89 -4.11
C PRO A 170 -3.48 -16.58 -5.34
N ASN A 171 -4.06 -15.96 -6.36
CA ASN A 171 -3.39 -15.55 -7.58
C ASN A 171 -4.11 -14.37 -8.27
N LEU A 172 -3.42 -13.72 -9.20
CA LEU A 172 -3.92 -12.60 -10.00
C LEU A 172 -3.69 -12.82 -11.50
N LYS A 173 -3.81 -14.08 -11.95
CA LYS A 173 -3.57 -14.46 -13.35
C LYS A 173 -4.37 -13.65 -14.37
N TYR A 174 -5.58 -13.21 -13.99
CA TYR A 174 -6.51 -12.51 -14.87
C TYR A 174 -6.80 -11.08 -14.42
N ALA A 175 -5.88 -10.51 -13.61
CA ALA A 175 -5.98 -9.13 -13.20
C ALA A 175 -5.54 -8.17 -14.30
N GLN A 176 -6.27 -7.08 -14.47
CA GLN A 176 -6.06 -6.05 -15.49
C GLN A 176 -5.87 -6.60 -16.90
N SER A 177 -6.74 -7.54 -17.31
CA SER A 177 -6.78 -8.04 -18.69
C SER A 177 -6.96 -6.91 -19.72
N VAL A 178 -6.49 -7.15 -20.94
CA VAL A 178 -6.65 -6.22 -22.06
C VAL A 178 -7.23 -7.00 -23.22
N LYS A 179 -8.47 -6.71 -23.61
CA LYS A 179 -9.20 -7.45 -24.63
C LYS A 179 -8.41 -7.49 -25.95
N GLY A 180 -8.16 -8.70 -26.45
CA GLY A 180 -7.39 -8.94 -27.67
C GLY A 180 -5.87 -8.79 -27.54
N VAL A 181 -5.33 -8.58 -26.31
CA VAL A 181 -3.90 -8.46 -26.04
C VAL A 181 -3.42 -9.47 -25.01
N THR A 182 -4.05 -9.53 -23.83
CA THR A 182 -3.65 -10.44 -22.73
C THR A 182 -4.80 -10.69 -21.76
N ASP A 183 -4.86 -11.89 -21.21
CA ASP A 183 -5.85 -12.29 -20.21
C ASP A 183 -5.55 -11.71 -18.81
N GLY A 184 -4.32 -11.29 -18.58
CA GLY A 184 -3.87 -10.64 -17.34
C GLY A 184 -2.45 -10.14 -17.51
N ARG A 185 -2.02 -9.21 -16.63
CA ARG A 185 -0.72 -8.56 -16.74
C ARG A 185 -0.16 -8.14 -15.39
N ALA A 186 1.13 -7.81 -15.36
CA ALA A 186 1.86 -7.47 -14.14
C ALA A 186 1.19 -6.33 -13.35
N GLU A 187 0.79 -5.27 -14.04
CA GLU A 187 0.14 -4.12 -13.39
C GLU A 187 -1.19 -4.46 -12.69
N GLY A 188 -1.72 -5.66 -12.92
CA GLY A 188 -2.87 -6.17 -12.20
C GLY A 188 -2.62 -6.45 -10.72
N VAL A 189 -1.36 -6.68 -10.32
CA VAL A 189 -0.99 -6.94 -8.92
C VAL A 189 -1.35 -5.75 -8.00
N ILE A 190 -1.32 -4.53 -8.52
CA ILE A 190 -1.66 -3.33 -7.75
C ILE A 190 -3.13 -3.30 -7.28
N ASP A 191 -4.02 -4.08 -7.91
CA ASP A 191 -5.43 -4.11 -7.53
C ASP A 191 -5.61 -4.59 -6.08
N THR A 192 -4.72 -5.48 -5.59
CA THR A 192 -4.76 -6.03 -4.22
C THR A 192 -3.99 -5.21 -3.18
N ARG A 193 -3.51 -4.00 -3.49
CA ARG A 193 -2.89 -3.11 -2.48
C ARG A 193 -3.80 -2.85 -1.27
N HIS A 194 -5.09 -2.99 -1.43
CA HIS A 194 -6.08 -2.88 -0.37
C HIS A 194 -5.97 -4.01 0.68
N PHE A 195 -5.40 -5.16 0.33
CA PHE A 195 -5.24 -6.29 1.26
C PHE A 195 -4.29 -5.96 2.42
N MET A 196 -3.41 -4.98 2.28
CA MET A 196 -2.57 -4.51 3.38
C MET A 196 -3.39 -4.12 4.62
N HIS A 197 -4.50 -3.38 4.45
CA HIS A 197 -5.38 -3.01 5.55
C HIS A 197 -6.18 -4.19 6.10
N ILE A 198 -6.42 -5.23 5.28
CA ILE A 198 -7.05 -6.48 5.76
C ILE A 198 -6.08 -7.20 6.69
N MET A 199 -4.78 -7.27 6.34
CA MET A 199 -3.77 -7.85 7.23
C MET A 199 -3.71 -7.12 8.57
N ASP A 200 -3.75 -5.79 8.57
CA ASP A 200 -3.80 -4.99 9.79
C ASP A 200 -5.08 -5.27 10.59
N GLY A 201 -6.22 -5.34 9.91
CA GLY A 201 -7.50 -5.66 10.55
C GLY A 201 -7.50 -7.03 11.24
N ILE A 202 -6.90 -8.05 10.62
CA ILE A 202 -6.78 -9.39 11.19
C ILE A 202 -5.96 -9.36 12.49
N GLN A 203 -4.88 -8.57 12.54
CA GLN A 203 -4.08 -8.43 13.75
C GLN A 203 -4.91 -7.89 14.92
N LEU A 204 -5.78 -6.90 14.65
CA LEU A 204 -6.67 -6.34 15.67
C LEU A 204 -7.76 -7.32 16.15
N LEU A 205 -8.13 -8.30 15.32
CA LEU A 205 -9.14 -9.30 15.64
C LEU A 205 -8.63 -10.45 16.49
N GLN A 206 -7.32 -10.63 16.65
CA GLN A 206 -6.74 -11.79 17.35
C GLN A 206 -7.23 -11.95 18.81
N ALA A 207 -7.62 -10.86 19.46
CA ALA A 207 -8.19 -10.89 20.81
C ALA A 207 -9.71 -11.25 20.84
N SER A 208 -10.37 -11.33 19.69
CA SER A 208 -11.81 -11.62 19.60
C SER A 208 -12.08 -13.11 19.61
N LYS A 209 -13.13 -13.50 20.34
CA LYS A 209 -13.66 -14.88 20.28
C LYS A 209 -14.22 -15.27 18.90
N ASN A 210 -14.54 -14.27 18.06
CA ASN A 210 -15.06 -14.47 16.71
C ASN A 210 -13.96 -14.71 15.67
N TRP A 211 -12.67 -14.50 16.01
CA TRP A 211 -11.52 -14.87 15.20
C TRP A 211 -10.85 -16.10 15.79
N THR A 212 -11.02 -17.25 15.16
CA THR A 212 -10.57 -18.54 15.71
C THR A 212 -9.16 -18.89 15.23
N GLY A 213 -8.51 -19.83 15.93
CA GLY A 213 -7.23 -20.40 15.47
C GLY A 213 -7.33 -21.04 14.08
N LYS A 214 -8.48 -21.59 13.71
CA LYS A 214 -8.74 -22.12 12.35
C LYS A 214 -8.75 -20.99 11.31
N ASP A 215 -9.35 -19.84 11.62
CA ASP A 215 -9.35 -18.67 10.74
C ASP A 215 -7.93 -18.15 10.54
N GLN A 216 -7.16 -18.03 11.63
CA GLN A 216 -5.76 -17.59 11.60
C GLN A 216 -4.90 -18.52 10.72
N SER A 217 -4.94 -19.83 10.98
CA SER A 217 -4.17 -20.80 10.20
C SER A 217 -4.59 -20.85 8.74
N GLY A 218 -5.90 -20.71 8.47
CA GLY A 218 -6.44 -20.64 7.10
C GLY A 218 -5.91 -19.40 6.37
N MET A 219 -5.87 -18.26 7.05
CA MET A 219 -5.37 -17.02 6.46
C MET A 219 -3.86 -17.05 6.22
N GLU A 220 -3.09 -17.62 7.16
CA GLU A 220 -1.66 -17.86 6.99
C GLU A 220 -1.37 -18.76 5.78
N GLY A 221 -2.16 -19.83 5.59
CA GLY A 221 -2.07 -20.70 4.42
C GLY A 221 -2.34 -19.93 3.13
N TRP A 222 -3.42 -19.15 3.07
CA TRP A 222 -3.77 -18.34 1.91
C TRP A 222 -2.68 -17.30 1.57
N VAL A 223 -2.17 -16.59 2.56
CA VAL A 223 -1.11 -15.57 2.39
C VAL A 223 0.20 -16.23 1.94
N LYS A 224 0.56 -17.39 2.50
CA LYS A 224 1.73 -18.16 2.05
C LYS A 224 1.67 -18.51 0.58
N ASP A 225 0.54 -19.03 0.13
CA ASP A 225 0.34 -19.41 -1.28
C ASP A 225 0.37 -18.17 -2.19
N PHE A 226 -0.19 -17.04 -1.72
CA PHE A 226 -0.16 -15.79 -2.48
C PHE A 226 1.26 -15.19 -2.59
N ILE A 227 2.06 -15.20 -1.52
CA ILE A 227 3.48 -14.82 -1.55
C ILE A 227 4.25 -15.71 -2.54
N GLN A 228 4.01 -17.02 -2.52
CA GLN A 228 4.66 -17.95 -3.46
C GLN A 228 4.27 -17.65 -4.91
N TRP A 229 3.00 -17.35 -5.16
CA TRP A 229 2.54 -16.97 -6.50
C TRP A 229 3.19 -15.65 -6.95
N LEU A 230 3.23 -14.63 -6.10
CA LEU A 230 3.88 -13.34 -6.39
C LEU A 230 5.37 -13.50 -6.72
N GLY A 231 6.09 -14.34 -5.96
CA GLY A 231 7.53 -14.55 -6.15
C GLY A 231 7.90 -15.47 -7.33
N ASN A 232 6.99 -16.38 -7.75
CA ASN A 232 7.31 -17.42 -8.72
C ASN A 232 6.66 -17.22 -10.08
N SER A 233 5.48 -16.59 -10.17
CA SER A 233 4.79 -16.37 -11.44
C SER A 233 5.53 -15.33 -12.30
N LYS A 234 5.35 -15.44 -13.61
CA LYS A 234 5.84 -14.43 -14.57
C LYS A 234 5.29 -13.04 -14.24
N ILE A 235 3.98 -12.94 -14.04
CA ILE A 235 3.26 -11.71 -13.70
C ILE A 235 3.82 -11.06 -12.42
N GLY A 236 4.00 -11.85 -11.35
CA GLY A 236 4.54 -11.36 -10.09
C GLY A 236 5.98 -10.86 -10.22
N LYS A 237 6.84 -11.58 -10.97
CA LYS A 237 8.22 -11.16 -11.22
C LYS A 237 8.32 -9.91 -12.08
N GLU A 238 7.47 -9.77 -13.08
CA GLU A 238 7.41 -8.56 -13.92
C GLU A 238 7.01 -7.34 -13.08
N GLU A 239 5.97 -7.46 -12.22
CA GLU A 239 5.56 -6.37 -11.34
C GLU A 239 6.62 -6.04 -10.28
N MET A 240 7.27 -7.06 -9.70
CA MET A 240 8.40 -6.87 -8.80
C MET A 240 9.53 -6.05 -9.41
N ASN A 241 9.79 -6.21 -10.69
CA ASN A 241 10.86 -5.53 -11.42
C ASN A 241 10.40 -4.24 -12.13
N ALA A 242 9.15 -3.83 -11.98
CA ALA A 242 8.66 -2.59 -12.57
C ALA A 242 9.41 -1.37 -12.00
N PRO A 243 10.02 -0.50 -12.83
CA PRO A 243 10.88 0.60 -12.38
C PRO A 243 10.10 1.89 -12.07
N ASN A 244 8.88 1.77 -11.53
CA ASN A 244 7.96 2.86 -11.25
C ASN A 244 7.07 2.54 -10.03
N ASN A 245 6.00 3.31 -9.82
CA ASN A 245 5.08 3.11 -8.71
C ASN A 245 4.58 1.67 -8.55
N HIS A 246 4.46 0.89 -9.63
CA HIS A 246 4.03 -0.50 -9.59
C HIS A 246 4.97 -1.37 -8.76
N GLY A 247 6.29 -1.29 -9.01
CA GLY A 247 7.26 -2.03 -8.22
C GLY A 247 7.29 -1.59 -6.74
N VAL A 248 7.07 -0.31 -6.46
CA VAL A 248 6.98 0.20 -5.08
C VAL A 248 5.74 -0.32 -4.36
N TRP A 249 4.57 -0.33 -5.04
CA TRP A 249 3.35 -0.92 -4.50
C TRP A 249 3.42 -2.44 -4.34
N TYR A 250 4.16 -3.14 -5.23
CA TYR A 250 4.47 -4.55 -5.04
C TYR A 250 5.21 -4.77 -3.72
N ASP A 251 6.29 -3.99 -3.49
CA ASP A 251 7.09 -4.09 -2.27
C ASP A 251 6.27 -3.75 -1.02
N ALA A 252 5.39 -2.76 -1.08
CA ALA A 252 4.53 -2.39 0.04
C ALA A 252 3.55 -3.53 0.42
N GLN A 253 2.95 -4.17 -0.57
CA GLN A 253 2.08 -5.33 -0.37
C GLN A 253 2.86 -6.51 0.20
N LEU A 254 3.99 -6.84 -0.43
CA LEU A 254 4.80 -7.99 0.00
C LEU A 254 5.32 -7.80 1.44
N LEU A 255 5.68 -6.56 1.84
CA LEU A 255 6.08 -6.24 3.20
C LEU A 255 4.94 -6.46 4.21
N ALA A 256 3.70 -6.10 3.85
CA ALA A 256 2.54 -6.36 4.70
C ALA A 256 2.32 -7.87 4.92
N TYR A 257 2.44 -8.65 3.85
CA TYR A 257 2.32 -10.11 3.92
C TYR A 257 3.50 -10.75 4.69
N ALA A 258 4.73 -10.30 4.45
CA ALA A 258 5.92 -10.78 5.15
C ALA A 258 5.85 -10.49 6.66
N GLY A 259 5.35 -9.31 7.04
CA GLY A 259 5.11 -8.96 8.43
C GLY A 259 4.03 -9.81 9.07
N PHE A 260 2.91 -10.03 8.37
CA PHE A 260 1.84 -10.94 8.83
C PHE A 260 2.35 -12.36 9.07
N MET A 261 3.22 -12.86 8.18
CA MET A 261 3.87 -14.18 8.30
C MET A 261 5.09 -14.19 9.24
N LYS A 262 5.50 -13.03 9.77
CA LYS A 262 6.71 -12.86 10.60
C LYS A 262 8.00 -13.35 9.90
N ASP A 263 8.06 -13.23 8.57
CA ASP A 263 9.21 -13.65 7.75
C ASP A 263 10.30 -12.55 7.74
N THR A 264 11.23 -12.64 8.70
CA THR A 264 12.32 -11.68 8.87
C THR A 264 13.28 -11.64 7.68
N ASN A 265 13.50 -12.77 7.00
CA ASN A 265 14.40 -12.84 5.86
C ASN A 265 13.81 -12.13 4.65
N LEU A 266 12.52 -12.37 4.39
CA LEU A 266 11.80 -11.66 3.33
C LEU A 266 11.74 -10.15 3.60
N ILE A 267 11.49 -9.73 4.85
CA ILE A 267 11.49 -8.32 5.26
C ILE A 267 12.84 -7.64 4.95
N LYS A 268 13.97 -8.27 5.33
CA LYS A 268 15.31 -7.77 5.02
C LYS A 268 15.56 -7.65 3.51
N THR A 269 15.14 -8.66 2.76
CA THR A 269 15.25 -8.69 1.30
C THR A 269 14.47 -7.52 0.67
N ILE A 270 13.24 -7.27 1.15
CA ILE A 270 12.41 -6.16 0.68
C ILE A 270 13.07 -4.82 1.03
N TYR A 271 13.61 -4.65 2.25
CA TYR A 271 14.26 -3.41 2.67
C TYR A 271 15.44 -3.05 1.75
N THR A 272 16.32 -4.01 1.48
CA THR A 272 17.46 -3.82 0.56
C THR A 272 16.97 -3.45 -0.85
N ARG A 273 15.95 -4.13 -1.37
CA ARG A 273 15.39 -3.85 -2.69
C ARG A 273 14.78 -2.44 -2.74
N VAL A 274 14.06 -2.02 -1.71
CA VAL A 274 13.43 -0.70 -1.63
C VAL A 274 14.48 0.42 -1.60
N LEU A 275 15.59 0.25 -0.88
CA LEU A 275 16.70 1.22 -0.90
C LEU A 275 17.33 1.33 -2.30
N ASN A 276 17.60 0.19 -2.95
CA ASN A 276 18.14 0.17 -4.31
C ASN A 276 17.17 0.81 -5.32
N ARG A 277 15.86 0.54 -5.18
CA ARG A 277 14.82 1.13 -6.01
C ARG A 277 14.76 2.64 -5.85
N LEU A 278 14.74 3.14 -4.62
CA LEU A 278 14.75 4.57 -4.34
C LEU A 278 15.98 5.26 -4.95
N ASP A 279 17.13 4.58 -4.89
CA ASP A 279 18.38 5.07 -5.46
C ASP A 279 18.35 5.18 -6.98
N GLN A 280 17.72 4.22 -7.64
CA GLN A 280 17.68 4.14 -9.10
C GLN A 280 16.53 4.94 -9.73
N GLU A 281 15.36 4.96 -9.09
CA GLU A 281 14.13 5.50 -9.66
C GLU A 281 13.93 7.00 -9.40
N MET A 282 14.48 7.55 -8.32
CA MET A 282 14.41 8.96 -8.00
C MET A 282 15.62 9.71 -8.58
N ASP A 283 15.44 10.90 -9.14
CA ASP A 283 16.55 11.75 -9.56
C ASP A 283 17.17 12.55 -8.38
N ALA A 284 18.20 13.32 -8.65
CA ALA A 284 18.90 14.10 -7.62
C ALA A 284 18.04 15.24 -7.03
N GLN A 285 17.00 15.67 -7.74
CA GLN A 285 16.06 16.71 -7.34
C GLN A 285 14.87 16.17 -6.56
N GLY A 286 14.71 14.83 -6.46
CA GLY A 286 13.63 14.16 -5.74
C GLY A 286 12.43 13.83 -6.62
N SER A 287 12.47 14.09 -7.91
CA SER A 287 11.41 13.65 -8.82
C SER A 287 11.57 12.17 -9.21
N PHE A 288 10.48 11.58 -9.65
CA PHE A 288 10.46 10.24 -10.22
C PHE A 288 10.21 10.37 -11.74
N PRO A 289 11.26 10.30 -12.59
CA PRO A 289 11.14 10.64 -14.01
C PRO A 289 10.09 9.84 -14.79
N LEU A 290 9.81 8.58 -14.41
CA LEU A 290 8.77 7.78 -15.05
C LEU A 290 7.36 8.23 -14.65
N GLU A 291 7.17 8.73 -13.44
CA GLU A 291 5.90 9.31 -13.00
C GLU A 291 5.70 10.71 -13.58
N MET A 292 6.78 11.47 -13.75
CA MET A 292 6.75 12.80 -14.39
C MET A 292 6.35 12.75 -15.87
N LYS A 293 6.55 11.61 -16.54
CA LYS A 293 6.11 11.39 -17.95
C LYS A 293 4.64 11.03 -18.08
N ARG A 294 3.94 10.76 -16.96
CA ARG A 294 2.53 10.37 -17.00
C ARG A 294 1.65 11.57 -17.32
N THR A 295 0.52 11.32 -17.98
CA THR A 295 -0.45 12.36 -18.36
C THR A 295 -1.11 13.07 -17.17
N THR A 296 -1.04 12.48 -15.97
CA THR A 296 -1.45 13.06 -14.67
C THR A 296 -0.29 12.99 -13.69
N SER A 297 0.82 13.67 -14.02
CA SER A 297 2.11 13.50 -13.37
C SER A 297 2.13 13.90 -11.88
N LEU A 298 1.38 14.92 -11.46
CA LEU A 298 1.27 15.27 -10.03
C LEU A 298 0.58 14.15 -9.24
N HIS A 299 -0.51 13.58 -9.80
CA HIS A 299 -1.17 12.44 -9.16
C HIS A 299 -0.18 11.27 -8.98
N TYR A 300 0.60 10.94 -10.03
CA TYR A 300 1.55 9.82 -9.94
C TYR A 300 2.74 10.11 -9.03
N SER A 301 3.22 11.37 -8.94
CA SER A 301 4.25 11.76 -7.97
C SER A 301 3.77 11.61 -6.53
N VAL A 302 2.53 11.99 -6.23
CA VAL A 302 1.90 11.75 -4.93
C VAL A 302 1.67 10.26 -4.69
N PHE A 303 1.25 9.52 -5.72
CA PHE A 303 0.92 8.10 -5.61
C PHE A 303 2.14 7.22 -5.30
N ILE A 304 3.30 7.47 -5.94
CA ILE A 304 4.53 6.73 -5.63
C ILE A 304 5.06 7.08 -4.23
N LEU A 305 4.99 8.34 -3.81
CA LEU A 305 5.39 8.75 -2.46
C LEU A 305 4.47 8.19 -1.37
N ASN A 306 3.18 8.00 -1.65
CA ASN A 306 2.28 7.28 -0.75
C ASN A 306 2.67 5.80 -0.61
N ALA A 307 3.14 5.15 -1.67
CA ALA A 307 3.66 3.78 -1.60
C ALA A 307 4.93 3.69 -0.73
N TYR A 308 5.89 4.59 -0.95
CA TYR A 308 7.09 4.70 -0.09
C TYR A 308 6.75 5.05 1.36
N SER A 309 5.76 5.92 1.59
CA SER A 309 5.30 6.25 2.94
C SER A 309 4.69 5.04 3.65
N SER A 310 3.95 4.22 2.92
CA SER A 310 3.41 2.96 3.43
C SER A 310 4.53 1.98 3.82
N LEU A 311 5.56 1.84 2.98
CA LEU A 311 6.76 1.06 3.28
C LEU A 311 7.49 1.60 4.51
N ALA A 312 7.78 2.90 4.54
CA ALA A 312 8.53 3.53 5.62
C ALA A 312 7.84 3.40 6.97
N THR A 313 6.50 3.56 7.00
CA THR A 313 5.71 3.36 8.22
C THR A 313 5.83 1.92 8.73
N ARG A 314 5.71 0.92 7.85
CA ARG A 314 5.84 -0.50 8.23
C ARG A 314 7.25 -0.86 8.67
N PHE A 315 8.25 -0.42 7.94
CA PHE A 315 9.64 -0.65 8.32
C PHE A 315 9.97 -0.04 9.69
N GLN A 316 9.44 1.13 10.00
CA GLN A 316 9.64 1.79 11.30
C GLN A 316 9.09 0.92 12.44
N GLN A 317 7.93 0.27 12.26
CA GLN A 317 7.37 -0.67 13.25
C GLN A 317 8.24 -1.94 13.42
N LEU A 318 9.03 -2.26 12.42
CA LEU A 318 9.96 -3.39 12.41
C LEU A 318 11.39 -3.00 12.85
N GLY A 319 11.60 -1.77 13.31
CA GLY A 319 12.91 -1.26 13.74
C GLY A 319 13.84 -0.87 12.60
N LEU A 320 13.31 -0.67 11.39
CA LEU A 320 14.07 -0.24 10.20
C LEU A 320 13.61 1.16 9.79
N ASP A 321 14.54 2.12 9.76
CA ASP A 321 14.19 3.53 9.50
C ASP A 321 14.41 3.93 8.05
N LEU A 322 13.39 3.78 7.21
CA LEU A 322 13.42 4.28 5.83
C LEU A 322 13.17 5.80 5.75
N TRP A 323 12.57 6.42 6.78
CA TRP A 323 12.30 7.86 6.79
C TRP A 323 13.57 8.70 6.79
N GLN A 324 14.60 8.25 7.54
CA GLN A 324 15.86 8.98 7.70
C GLN A 324 17.02 8.36 6.91
N THR A 325 16.85 7.12 6.41
CA THR A 325 17.93 6.42 5.70
C THR A 325 18.22 7.10 4.36
N LYS A 326 19.52 7.24 4.08
CA LYS A 326 20.04 7.66 2.77
C LYS A 326 20.48 6.44 1.96
N THR A 327 20.21 6.47 0.67
CA THR A 327 20.71 5.47 -0.28
C THR A 327 22.22 5.65 -0.52
N ALA A 328 22.82 4.73 -1.28
CA ALA A 328 24.24 4.78 -1.61
C ALA A 328 24.65 6.08 -2.35
N SER A 329 23.77 6.65 -3.19
CA SER A 329 23.99 7.93 -3.85
C SER A 329 23.55 9.16 -3.02
N GLY A 330 23.15 8.96 -1.76
CA GLY A 330 22.75 10.04 -0.85
C GLY A 330 21.28 10.47 -0.97
N LYS A 331 20.47 9.81 -1.79
CA LYS A 331 19.03 10.08 -1.91
C LYS A 331 18.27 9.62 -0.67
N SER A 332 17.13 10.23 -0.40
CA SER A 332 16.26 9.88 0.73
C SER A 332 14.81 10.22 0.42
N LEU A 333 13.88 9.65 1.16
CA LEU A 333 12.46 10.01 1.01
C LEU A 333 12.21 11.49 1.22
N LYS A 334 12.96 12.12 2.14
CA LYS A 334 12.84 13.55 2.40
C LYS A 334 13.02 14.40 1.14
N ILE A 335 13.99 14.07 0.28
CA ILE A 335 14.24 14.80 -0.98
C ILE A 335 12.99 14.67 -1.90
N GLY A 336 12.37 13.52 -1.98
CA GLY A 336 11.12 13.32 -2.74
C GLY A 336 9.95 14.14 -2.17
N PHE A 337 9.85 14.23 -0.85
CA PHE A 337 8.86 15.11 -0.20
C PHE A 337 9.16 16.58 -0.48
N ASP A 338 10.40 17.01 -0.33
CA ASP A 338 10.83 18.40 -0.58
C ASP A 338 10.53 18.82 -2.05
N PHE A 339 10.62 17.89 -3.00
CA PHE A 339 10.26 18.14 -4.40
C PHE A 339 8.76 18.42 -4.57
N VAL A 340 7.87 17.64 -3.96
CA VAL A 340 6.43 17.73 -4.25
C VAL A 340 5.69 18.73 -3.34
N LEU A 341 6.16 18.96 -2.11
CA LEU A 341 5.49 19.80 -1.12
C LEU A 341 5.21 21.25 -1.57
N PRO A 342 6.11 21.97 -2.27
CA PRO A 342 5.82 23.31 -2.74
C PRO A 342 4.55 23.40 -3.61
N TYR A 343 4.27 22.37 -4.40
CA TYR A 343 3.10 22.28 -5.26
C TYR A 343 1.84 21.93 -4.47
N LEU A 344 1.94 21.00 -3.53
CA LEU A 344 0.81 20.61 -2.68
C LEU A 344 0.40 21.74 -1.72
N LEU A 345 1.36 22.55 -1.26
CA LEU A 345 1.13 23.74 -0.43
C LEU A 345 0.78 25.00 -1.25
N LYS A 346 0.60 24.86 -2.57
CA LYS A 346 0.27 25.98 -3.49
C LYS A 346 1.28 27.13 -3.47
N LYS A 347 2.53 26.88 -3.06
CA LYS A 347 3.63 27.84 -3.12
C LYS A 347 4.23 27.93 -4.52
N GLN A 348 4.04 26.90 -5.34
CA GLN A 348 4.48 26.81 -6.72
C GLN A 348 3.39 26.18 -7.58
N GLN A 349 3.36 26.52 -8.88
CA GLN A 349 2.46 25.91 -9.85
C GLN A 349 3.14 24.66 -10.45
N TRP A 350 2.39 23.56 -10.53
CA TRP A 350 2.86 22.34 -11.20
C TRP A 350 3.00 22.59 -12.70
N THR A 351 4.14 22.18 -13.25
CA THR A 351 4.47 22.39 -14.68
C THR A 351 4.52 21.09 -15.49
N GLY A 352 4.38 19.93 -14.83
CA GLY A 352 4.32 18.64 -15.50
C GLY A 352 2.97 18.37 -16.17
N PRO A 353 2.87 17.36 -17.06
CA PRO A 353 1.63 16.98 -17.71
C PRO A 353 0.51 16.71 -16.71
N GLN A 354 -0.68 17.28 -16.95
CA GLN A 354 -1.84 17.13 -16.04
C GLN A 354 -3.14 17.31 -16.84
N ILE A 355 -3.61 16.24 -17.52
CA ILE A 355 -4.83 16.26 -18.36
C ILE A 355 -6.12 16.37 -17.55
N ASN A 356 -6.10 15.98 -16.28
CA ASN A 356 -7.22 16.08 -15.35
C ASN A 356 -6.79 16.86 -14.11
N ALA A 357 -7.68 17.62 -13.50
CA ALA A 357 -7.41 18.31 -12.25
C ALA A 357 -6.98 17.30 -11.16
N PHE A 358 -5.92 17.63 -10.41
CA PHE A 358 -5.49 16.85 -9.27
C PHE A 358 -6.55 16.92 -8.17
N LYS A 359 -6.94 15.77 -7.63
CA LYS A 359 -7.88 15.70 -6.52
C LYS A 359 -7.13 16.00 -5.21
N GLU A 360 -7.18 17.26 -4.81
CA GLU A 360 -6.36 17.79 -3.69
C GLU A 360 -6.46 16.96 -2.41
N ALA A 361 -7.63 16.35 -2.11
CA ALA A 361 -7.80 15.49 -0.95
C ALA A 361 -6.89 14.25 -0.96
N GLU A 362 -6.41 13.81 -2.13
CA GLU A 362 -5.45 12.69 -2.25
C GLU A 362 -4.06 13.05 -1.67
N ALA A 363 -3.77 14.35 -1.47
CA ALA A 363 -2.55 14.81 -0.83
C ALA A 363 -2.55 14.66 0.71
N ILE A 364 -3.72 14.55 1.34
CA ILE A 364 -3.84 14.56 2.81
C ILE A 364 -2.95 13.53 3.50
N PRO A 365 -2.89 12.24 3.08
CA PRO A 365 -2.00 11.26 3.71
C PRO A 365 -0.52 11.68 3.62
N LEU A 366 -0.09 12.18 2.47
CA LEU A 366 1.29 12.60 2.25
C LEU A 366 1.64 13.85 3.08
N LEU A 367 0.77 14.86 3.13
CA LEU A 367 0.91 16.06 3.96
C LEU A 367 1.03 15.71 5.43
N ASN A 368 0.26 14.72 5.90
CA ASN A 368 0.35 14.26 7.29
C ASN A 368 1.70 13.59 7.57
N LYS A 369 2.19 12.75 6.67
CA LYS A 369 3.52 12.14 6.83
C LYS A 369 4.63 13.20 6.76
N ALA A 370 4.51 14.21 5.89
CA ALA A 370 5.43 15.35 5.86
C ALA A 370 5.45 16.13 7.19
N LEU A 371 4.27 16.33 7.79
CA LEU A 371 4.15 16.98 9.09
C LEU A 371 4.81 16.16 10.20
N THR A 372 4.46 14.87 10.30
CA THR A 372 4.87 14.01 11.42
C THR A 372 6.33 13.57 11.33
N GLN A 373 6.87 13.34 10.13
CA GLN A 373 8.23 12.83 9.95
C GLN A 373 9.27 13.93 9.70
N TYR A 374 8.86 15.06 9.11
CA TYR A 374 9.78 16.10 8.66
C TYR A 374 9.46 17.52 9.18
N GLY A 375 8.43 17.66 10.03
CA GLY A 375 8.08 18.96 10.61
C GLY A 375 7.62 20.00 9.58
N CYS A 376 6.88 19.58 8.56
CA CYS A 376 6.46 20.43 7.45
C CYS A 376 5.69 21.67 7.91
N THR A 377 6.24 22.86 7.66
CA THR A 377 5.58 24.13 7.93
C THR A 377 4.48 24.40 6.89
N GLY A 378 3.24 24.65 7.36
CA GLY A 378 2.05 24.89 6.53
C GLY A 378 1.25 23.63 6.18
N CYS A 379 1.77 22.43 6.45
CA CYS A 379 1.00 21.19 6.22
C CYS A 379 -0.27 21.11 7.06
N THR A 380 -0.23 21.56 8.32
CA THR A 380 -1.41 21.58 9.20
C THR A 380 -2.54 22.42 8.62
N ASP A 381 -2.23 23.61 8.12
CA ASP A 381 -3.25 24.53 7.58
C ASP A 381 -3.83 23.99 6.27
N GLU A 382 -2.98 23.41 5.42
CA GLU A 382 -3.42 22.80 4.17
C GLU A 382 -4.29 21.56 4.42
N ILE A 383 -3.93 20.70 5.37
CA ILE A 383 -4.77 19.56 5.76
C ILE A 383 -6.13 20.05 6.25
N LYS A 384 -6.17 21.08 7.12
CA LYS A 384 -7.44 21.68 7.59
C LYS A 384 -8.27 22.20 6.45
N ARG A 385 -7.66 22.91 5.50
CA ARG A 385 -8.34 23.43 4.31
C ARG A 385 -8.95 22.31 3.47
N LEU A 386 -8.21 21.24 3.23
CA LEU A 386 -8.62 20.10 2.39
C LEU A 386 -9.67 19.21 3.07
N ALA A 387 -9.52 18.98 4.36
CA ALA A 387 -10.42 18.12 5.12
C ALA A 387 -11.71 18.83 5.55
N GLY A 388 -11.72 20.17 5.59
CA GLY A 388 -12.87 20.95 6.01
C GLY A 388 -13.37 20.55 7.41
N ALA A 389 -14.69 20.38 7.54
CA ALA A 389 -15.32 19.93 8.79
C ALA A 389 -14.92 18.50 9.22
N ALA A 390 -14.32 17.71 8.31
CA ALA A 390 -13.80 16.39 8.64
C ALA A 390 -12.39 16.42 9.26
N TYR A 391 -11.82 17.59 9.51
CA TYR A 391 -10.57 17.71 10.25
C TYR A 391 -10.87 17.69 11.79
N PRO A 392 -10.12 16.95 12.54
CA PRO A 392 -9.03 16.10 12.16
C PRO A 392 -9.54 14.82 11.52
N SER A 393 -9.14 14.58 10.30
CA SER A 393 -9.47 13.30 9.68
C SER A 393 -8.88 12.22 10.56
N LEU A 394 -9.71 11.48 11.06
CA LEU A 394 -9.76 10.72 12.24
C LEU A 394 -8.93 9.56 12.36
N LEU A 395 -8.80 8.83 11.28
CA LEU A 395 -7.89 7.69 11.20
C LEU A 395 -6.45 8.15 11.42
N MET A 396 -6.10 9.39 10.99
CA MET A 396 -4.76 9.94 11.17
C MET A 396 -4.39 10.32 12.60
N LYS A 397 -5.38 10.59 13.47
CA LYS A 397 -5.12 10.80 14.91
C LYS A 397 -5.13 9.51 15.71
N LEU A 398 -5.89 8.52 15.24
CA LEU A 398 -5.98 7.22 15.91
C LEU A 398 -4.85 6.26 15.46
N LEU A 399 -4.26 6.53 14.31
CA LEU A 399 -3.22 5.74 13.63
C LEU A 399 -1.95 6.56 13.44
#